data_112e31ecc3103f16b27ed9a253cdc760
#
_entry.id   112e31ecc3103f16b27ed9a253cdc760
#
_cell.length_a   1.000
_cell.length_b   1.000
_cell.length_c   1.000
_cell.angle_alpha   90.00
_cell.angle_beta   90.00
_cell.angle_gamma   90.00
#
_symmetry.space_group_name_H-M   'P 1'
#
loop_
_entity.id
_entity.type
_entity.pdbx_description
1 polymer ?
#
loop_
_entity_poly.entity_id
_entity_poly.type
_entity_poly.pdbx_seq_one_letter_code
_entity_poly.pdbx_strand_id
1 'polypeptide(L)'
;KDLRIIRDFPAEEFCQRYLDVFMLSFYLIGINIGDLLLLRPTDMVGGRIEFSRQKTKKRYSIKVEPEAQEIINRWRGKKYLLCFMDERADYRSFLKMMNKHLKEFGRVEVDKARWGKKTKTGLYPFLRSYYARDTWATLASVLDVPEDTIAAALGHGKKNVTKSYISFNMK
;
A
#
# COMPACT_ATOMS: atom_id res chain seq x y z
N LYS A 1 -15.93 -2.84 -1.65
CA LYS A 1 -16.54 -1.49 -1.57
C LYS A 1 -15.56 -0.47 -1.02
N ASP A 2 -14.96 -0.72 0.12
CA ASP A 2 -14.09 0.24 0.83
C ASP A 2 -12.81 0.59 0.07
N LEU A 3 -12.22 -0.36 -0.66
CA LEU A 3 -11.03 -0.11 -1.47
C LEU A 3 -11.27 0.94 -2.58
N ARG A 4 -12.46 0.94 -3.19
CA ARG A 4 -12.85 1.95 -4.18
C ARG A 4 -12.98 3.33 -3.55
N ILE A 5 -13.53 3.40 -2.33
CA ILE A 5 -13.62 4.67 -1.58
C ILE A 5 -12.21 5.20 -1.30
N ILE A 6 -11.28 4.35 -0.89
CA ILE A 6 -9.89 4.75 -0.64
C ILE A 6 -9.21 5.24 -1.93
N ARG A 7 -9.39 4.51 -3.04
CA ARG A 7 -8.83 4.86 -4.35
C ARG A 7 -9.33 6.21 -4.86
N ASP A 8 -10.64 6.42 -4.78
CA ASP A 8 -11.33 7.55 -5.39
C ASP A 8 -11.48 8.74 -4.43
N PHE A 9 -10.91 8.65 -3.21
CA PHE A 9 -11.01 9.71 -2.22
C PHE A 9 -10.24 10.96 -2.67
N PRO A 10 -10.91 12.13 -2.74
CA PRO A 10 -10.27 13.39 -3.12
C PRO A 10 -9.42 13.92 -1.95
N ALA A 11 -8.19 13.41 -1.85
CA ALA A 11 -7.27 13.83 -0.80
C ALA A 11 -6.60 15.16 -1.15
N GLU A 12 -6.22 15.92 -0.11
CA GLU A 12 -5.30 17.03 -0.27
C GLU A 12 -3.97 16.50 -0.87
N GLU A 13 -3.31 17.27 -1.74
CA GLU A 13 -2.11 16.87 -2.46
C GLU A 13 -1.03 16.24 -1.53
N PHE A 14 -0.86 16.82 -0.35
CA PHE A 14 0.06 16.30 0.66
C PHE A 14 -0.32 14.89 1.16
N CYS A 15 -1.61 14.57 1.25
CA CYS A 15 -2.10 13.28 1.72
C CYS A 15 -2.20 12.25 0.59
N GLN A 16 -2.35 12.71 -0.66
CA GLN A 16 -2.51 11.86 -1.84
C GLN A 16 -1.37 10.84 -1.97
N ARG A 17 -0.12 11.23 -1.70
CA ARG A 17 1.03 10.33 -1.73
C ARG A 17 0.86 9.08 -0.86
N TYR A 18 0.20 9.20 0.27
CA TYR A 18 0.02 8.08 1.20
C TYR A 18 -1.08 7.13 0.75
N LEU A 19 -2.16 7.67 0.18
CA LEU A 19 -3.22 6.87 -0.43
C LEU A 19 -2.70 6.16 -1.69
N ASP A 20 -1.95 6.85 -2.53
CA ASP A 20 -1.35 6.27 -3.73
C ASP A 20 -0.36 5.15 -3.39
N VAL A 21 0.49 5.32 -2.38
CA VAL A 21 1.41 4.25 -1.94
C VAL A 21 0.63 3.07 -1.35
N PHE A 22 -0.48 3.32 -0.64
CA PHE A 22 -1.36 2.25 -0.17
C PHE A 22 -1.95 1.46 -1.34
N MET A 23 -2.52 2.15 -2.32
CA MET A 23 -3.10 1.53 -3.51
C MET A 23 -2.06 0.82 -4.35
N LEU A 24 -0.86 1.41 -4.50
CA LEU A 24 0.24 0.78 -5.21
C LEU A 24 0.69 -0.52 -4.54
N SER A 25 0.78 -0.53 -3.21
CA SER A 25 1.05 -1.77 -2.47
C SER A 25 0.00 -2.84 -2.76
N PHE A 26 -1.28 -2.47 -2.78
CA PHE A 26 -2.37 -3.39 -3.13
C PHE A 26 -2.23 -3.93 -4.57
N TYR A 27 -2.04 -3.06 -5.56
CA TYR A 27 -1.88 -3.46 -6.97
C TYR A 27 -0.65 -4.34 -7.21
N LEU A 28 0.39 -4.18 -6.40
CA LEU A 28 1.59 -4.99 -6.43
C LEU A 28 1.54 -6.17 -5.44
N ILE A 29 0.37 -6.83 -5.36
CA ILE A 29 0.18 -8.09 -4.61
C ILE A 29 0.49 -7.91 -3.11
N GLY A 30 0.16 -6.76 -2.54
CA GLY A 30 0.45 -6.47 -1.14
C GLY A 30 1.95 -6.44 -0.81
N ILE A 31 2.77 -5.89 -1.70
CA ILE A 31 4.21 -5.69 -1.43
C ILE A 31 4.40 -4.92 -0.12
N ASN A 32 5.39 -5.31 0.68
CA ASN A 32 5.70 -4.58 1.90
C ASN A 32 6.14 -3.14 1.58
N ILE A 33 5.64 -2.16 2.33
CA ILE A 33 5.93 -0.74 2.06
C ILE A 33 7.43 -0.44 2.12
N GLY A 34 8.18 -1.08 3.03
CA GLY A 34 9.63 -0.91 3.08
C GLY A 34 10.32 -1.43 1.82
N ASP A 35 9.91 -2.60 1.31
CA ASP A 35 10.44 -3.13 0.05
C ASP A 35 10.03 -2.22 -1.13
N LEU A 36 8.74 -1.78 -1.19
CA LEU A 36 8.22 -0.89 -2.23
C LEU A 36 8.97 0.44 -2.33
N LEU A 37 9.18 1.11 -1.19
CA LEU A 37 9.82 2.41 -1.15
C LEU A 37 11.32 2.36 -1.51
N LEU A 38 11.95 1.20 -1.37
CA LEU A 38 13.36 1.02 -1.69
C LEU A 38 13.61 0.43 -3.09
N LEU A 39 12.55 0.17 -3.87
CA LEU A 39 12.69 -0.21 -5.28
C LEU A 39 13.40 0.89 -6.07
N ARG A 40 14.15 0.46 -7.08
CA ARG A 40 14.88 1.34 -8.00
C ARG A 40 14.23 1.29 -9.39
N PRO A 41 14.46 2.31 -10.24
CA PRO A 41 14.01 2.26 -11.63
C PRO A 41 14.53 1.02 -12.39
N THR A 42 15.73 0.53 -12.03
CA THR A 42 16.34 -0.68 -12.60
C THR A 42 15.62 -1.97 -12.23
N ASP A 43 14.77 -1.96 -11.19
CA ASP A 43 13.96 -3.12 -10.80
C ASP A 43 12.72 -3.27 -11.70
N MET A 44 12.42 -2.28 -12.55
CA MET A 44 11.40 -2.37 -13.59
C MET A 44 11.97 -2.96 -14.88
N VAL A 45 11.59 -4.19 -15.19
CA VAL A 45 12.06 -4.94 -16.36
C VAL A 45 10.86 -5.52 -17.11
N GLY A 46 10.72 -5.16 -18.38
CA GLY A 46 9.69 -5.74 -19.26
C GLY A 46 8.25 -5.61 -18.73
N GLY A 47 7.89 -4.50 -18.11
CA GLY A 47 6.56 -4.29 -17.52
C GLY A 47 6.33 -5.04 -16.21
N ARG A 48 7.40 -5.51 -15.58
CA ARG A 48 7.37 -6.21 -14.30
C ARG A 48 8.30 -5.52 -13.30
N ILE A 49 8.00 -5.66 -12.02
CA ILE A 49 8.91 -5.29 -10.93
C ILE A 49 9.57 -6.56 -10.44
N GLU A 50 10.90 -6.62 -10.54
CA GLU A 50 11.73 -7.74 -10.12
C GLU A 50 12.62 -7.32 -8.95
N PHE A 51 12.44 -7.93 -7.81
CA PHE A 51 13.19 -7.57 -6.60
C PHE A 51 13.40 -8.77 -5.68
N SER A 52 14.36 -8.64 -4.77
CA SER A 52 14.54 -9.58 -3.67
C SER A 52 14.05 -8.97 -2.37
N ARG A 53 13.12 -9.65 -1.70
CA ARG A 53 12.57 -9.18 -0.42
C ARG A 53 13.67 -9.08 0.63
N GLN A 54 13.80 -7.95 1.30
CA GLN A 54 14.88 -7.69 2.24
C GLN A 54 14.91 -8.70 3.41
N LYS A 55 13.74 -9.02 3.95
CA LYS A 55 13.61 -9.91 5.11
C LYS A 55 13.91 -11.39 4.79
N THR A 56 13.47 -11.90 3.64
CA THR A 56 13.48 -13.33 3.34
C THR A 56 14.44 -13.70 2.22
N LYS A 57 15.02 -12.71 1.54
CA LYS A 57 15.88 -12.86 0.34
C LYS A 57 15.21 -13.59 -0.82
N LYS A 58 13.88 -13.77 -0.75
CA LYS A 58 13.09 -14.42 -1.79
C LYS A 58 12.94 -13.47 -2.98
N ARG A 59 13.11 -13.98 -4.19
CA ARG A 59 12.92 -13.22 -5.44
C ARG A 59 11.45 -13.15 -5.80
N TYR A 60 11.02 -11.99 -6.30
CA TYR A 60 9.69 -11.71 -6.79
C TYR A 60 9.76 -11.12 -8.18
N SER A 61 8.77 -11.43 -8.99
CA SER A 61 8.52 -10.81 -10.28
C SER A 61 7.01 -10.53 -10.34
N ILE A 62 6.63 -9.26 -10.23
CA ILE A 62 5.23 -8.82 -10.16
C ILE A 62 4.92 -8.03 -11.42
N LYS A 63 3.87 -8.40 -12.15
CA LYS A 63 3.38 -7.64 -13.30
C LYS A 63 2.87 -6.29 -12.82
N VAL A 64 3.21 -5.24 -13.56
CA VAL A 64 2.74 -3.88 -13.31
C VAL A 64 1.50 -3.65 -14.16
N GLU A 65 0.33 -3.64 -13.52
CA GLU A 65 -0.93 -3.32 -14.19
C GLU A 65 -1.05 -1.81 -14.43
N PRO A 66 -1.93 -1.36 -15.36
CA PRO A 66 -2.05 0.05 -15.73
C PRO A 66 -2.24 1.00 -14.55
N GLU A 67 -3.06 0.61 -13.57
CA GLU A 67 -3.34 1.42 -12.38
C GLU A 67 -2.09 1.61 -11.51
N ALA A 68 -1.27 0.57 -11.39
CA ALA A 68 0.02 0.66 -10.70
C ALA A 68 1.00 1.56 -11.47
N GLN A 69 1.00 1.44 -12.80
CA GLN A 69 1.87 2.23 -13.67
C GLN A 69 1.53 3.73 -13.59
N GLU A 70 0.25 4.10 -13.52
CA GLU A 70 -0.19 5.49 -13.35
C GLU A 70 0.36 6.10 -12.06
N ILE A 71 0.28 5.37 -10.95
CA ILE A 71 0.82 5.84 -9.66
C ILE A 71 2.34 5.98 -9.73
N ILE A 72 3.03 5.00 -10.31
CA ILE A 72 4.49 5.04 -10.48
C ILE A 72 4.89 6.26 -11.33
N ASN A 73 4.17 6.53 -12.41
CA ASN A 73 4.45 7.68 -13.28
C ASN A 73 4.22 9.01 -12.56
N ARG A 74 3.15 9.12 -11.74
CA ARG A 74 2.85 10.31 -10.95
C ARG A 74 3.96 10.65 -9.95
N TRP A 75 4.52 9.64 -9.31
CA TRP A 75 5.51 9.79 -8.25
C TRP A 75 6.91 9.30 -8.63
N ARG A 76 7.22 9.32 -9.93
CA ARG A 76 8.51 8.82 -10.43
C ARG A 76 9.69 9.51 -9.77
N GLY A 77 10.60 8.70 -9.24
CA GLY A 77 11.86 9.16 -8.66
C GLY A 77 13.03 9.05 -9.63
N LYS A 78 14.17 9.56 -9.18
CA LYS A 78 15.45 9.50 -9.91
C LYS A 78 16.33 8.34 -9.43
N LYS A 79 16.56 8.27 -8.13
CA LYS A 79 17.37 7.24 -7.48
C LYS A 79 16.54 6.02 -7.08
N TYR A 80 15.34 6.27 -6.60
CA TYR A 80 14.35 5.24 -6.26
C TYR A 80 13.20 5.27 -7.26
N LEU A 81 12.42 4.19 -7.31
CA LEU A 81 11.26 4.11 -8.21
C LEU A 81 10.25 5.22 -7.91
N LEU A 82 10.05 5.51 -6.63
CA LEU A 82 9.22 6.62 -6.15
C LEU A 82 10.10 7.71 -5.55
N CYS A 83 9.81 8.98 -5.88
CA CYS A 83 10.60 10.15 -5.50
C CYS A 83 10.72 10.37 -3.98
N PHE A 84 9.88 9.75 -3.18
CA PHE A 84 9.82 9.96 -1.73
C PHE A 84 11.11 9.61 -0.98
N MET A 85 11.95 8.76 -1.58
CA MET A 85 13.22 8.32 -1.00
C MET A 85 14.45 8.96 -1.66
N ASP A 86 14.27 9.78 -2.69
CA ASP A 86 15.39 10.34 -3.45
C ASP A 86 16.33 11.22 -2.61
N GLU A 87 15.75 12.06 -1.75
CA GLU A 87 16.54 12.98 -0.90
C GLU A 87 16.92 12.32 0.44
N ARG A 88 16.00 11.56 1.03
CA ARG A 88 16.20 10.92 2.33
C ARG A 88 15.61 9.51 2.32
N ALA A 89 16.46 8.51 2.21
CA ALA A 89 16.07 7.10 2.20
C ALA A 89 15.66 6.57 3.59
N ASP A 90 14.79 7.29 4.28
CA ASP A 90 14.20 6.88 5.57
C ASP A 90 12.75 6.43 5.39
N TYR A 91 12.58 5.20 4.93
CA TYR A 91 11.26 4.61 4.73
C TYR A 91 10.47 4.47 6.04
N ARG A 92 11.13 4.39 7.19
CA ARG A 92 10.45 4.24 8.49
C ARG A 92 9.70 5.51 8.87
N SER A 93 10.32 6.67 8.67
CA SER A 93 9.67 7.97 8.87
C SER A 93 8.50 8.13 7.90
N PHE A 94 8.67 7.80 6.62
CA PHE A 94 7.57 7.81 5.65
C PHE A 94 6.43 6.90 6.09
N LEU A 95 6.71 5.66 6.49
CA LEU A 95 5.73 4.68 6.95
C LEU A 95 4.96 5.16 8.20
N LYS A 96 5.66 5.81 9.14
CA LYS A 96 5.02 6.41 10.32
C LYS A 96 4.02 7.49 9.93
N MET A 97 4.41 8.40 9.04
CA MET A 97 3.54 9.47 8.55
C MET A 97 2.37 8.91 7.72
N MET A 98 2.64 7.93 6.84
CA MET A 98 1.61 7.23 6.09
C MET A 98 0.55 6.63 7.01
N ASN A 99 0.95 5.87 8.03
CA ASN A 99 0.00 5.26 8.97
C ASN A 99 -0.77 6.29 9.81
N LYS A 100 -0.23 7.48 10.02
CA LYS A 100 -0.95 8.60 10.63
C LYS A 100 -2.02 9.11 9.67
N HIS A 101 -1.65 9.48 8.44
CA HIS A 101 -2.58 10.07 7.48
C HIS A 101 -3.64 9.09 6.98
N LEU A 102 -3.33 7.80 6.87
CA LEU A 102 -4.33 6.78 6.52
C LEU A 102 -5.49 6.69 7.52
N LYS A 103 -5.30 7.09 8.77
CA LYS A 103 -6.36 7.13 9.78
C LYS A 103 -7.15 8.44 9.77
N GLU A 104 -6.57 9.48 9.20
CA GLU A 104 -7.10 10.84 9.25
C GLU A 104 -7.84 11.25 7.96
N PHE A 105 -7.69 10.49 6.84
CA PHE A 105 -8.41 10.86 5.63
C PHE A 105 -9.92 10.64 5.81
N GLY A 106 -10.72 11.68 5.50
CA GLY A 106 -12.17 11.64 5.76
C GLY A 106 -12.77 13.02 5.81
N ARG A 107 -13.80 13.19 6.63
CA ARG A 107 -14.46 14.47 6.82
C ARG A 107 -13.55 15.48 7.52
N VAL A 108 -13.53 16.68 6.99
CA VAL A 108 -12.91 17.83 7.64
C VAL A 108 -14.04 18.69 8.21
N GLU A 109 -14.15 18.76 9.52
CA GLU A 109 -15.08 19.66 10.22
C GLU A 109 -14.31 20.88 10.68
N VAL A 110 -14.87 22.06 10.39
CA VAL A 110 -14.31 23.33 10.84
C VAL A 110 -15.11 23.81 12.05
N ASP A 111 -14.50 23.77 13.22
CA ASP A 111 -15.12 24.30 14.43
C ASP A 111 -15.02 25.83 14.43
N LYS A 112 -16.15 26.49 14.07
CA LYS A 112 -16.24 27.95 14.04
C LYS A 112 -16.11 28.58 15.44
N ALA A 113 -16.48 27.86 16.50
CA ALA A 113 -16.37 28.32 17.88
C ALA A 113 -14.93 28.30 18.42
N ARG A 114 -14.04 27.55 17.79
CA ARG A 114 -12.62 27.45 18.17
C ARG A 114 -11.70 28.04 17.10
N TRP A 115 -11.95 29.28 16.70
CA TRP A 115 -11.07 30.01 15.75
C TRP A 115 -10.83 29.27 14.44
N GLY A 116 -11.82 28.53 13.95
CA GLY A 116 -11.70 27.78 12.70
C GLY A 116 -10.80 26.54 12.78
N LYS A 117 -10.59 25.99 13.98
CA LYS A 117 -9.80 24.76 14.13
C LYS A 117 -10.41 23.63 13.31
N LYS A 118 -9.63 23.08 12.41
CA LYS A 118 -10.03 21.93 11.58
C LYS A 118 -9.88 20.63 12.39
N THR A 119 -10.95 19.88 12.51
CA THR A 119 -10.94 18.51 13.06
C THR A 119 -11.12 17.54 11.90
N LYS A 120 -10.22 16.59 11.77
CA LYS A 120 -10.30 15.53 10.75
C LYS A 120 -10.87 14.27 11.39
N THR A 121 -12.01 13.81 10.89
CA THR A 121 -12.61 12.53 11.30
C THR A 121 -12.33 11.51 10.19
N GLY A 122 -11.49 10.52 10.48
CA GLY A 122 -11.13 9.50 9.52
C GLY A 122 -12.29 8.58 9.17
N LEU A 123 -12.45 8.26 7.88
CA LEU A 123 -13.42 7.26 7.42
C LEU A 123 -13.08 5.87 7.94
N TYR A 124 -11.80 5.58 8.06
CA TYR A 124 -11.27 4.30 8.53
C TYR A 124 -10.21 4.53 9.62
N PRO A 125 -10.59 4.84 10.87
CA PRO A 125 -9.65 5.26 11.92
C PRO A 125 -8.64 4.17 12.32
N PHE A 126 -8.88 2.94 11.91
CA PHE A 126 -7.97 1.81 12.16
C PHE A 126 -7.11 1.46 10.95
N LEU A 127 -7.27 2.15 9.81
CA LEU A 127 -6.55 1.85 8.59
C LEU A 127 -5.04 2.01 8.78
N ARG A 128 -4.30 1.01 8.32
CA ARG A 128 -2.83 1.01 8.32
C ARG A 128 -2.33 0.50 6.98
N SER A 129 -1.12 0.84 6.64
CA SER A 129 -0.46 0.41 5.42
C SER A 129 -0.52 -1.10 5.16
N TYR A 130 -0.47 -1.90 6.21
CA TYR A 130 -0.51 -3.36 6.11
C TYR A 130 -1.85 -3.91 5.60
N TYR A 131 -2.95 -3.17 5.78
CA TYR A 131 -4.27 -3.56 5.27
C TYR A 131 -4.32 -3.68 3.73
N ALA A 132 -3.42 -3.02 3.00
CA ALA A 132 -3.32 -3.23 1.55
C ALA A 132 -3.02 -4.71 1.22
N ARG A 133 -2.11 -5.31 1.98
CA ARG A 133 -1.73 -6.72 1.85
C ARG A 133 -2.84 -7.67 2.32
N ASP A 134 -3.46 -7.37 3.45
CA ASP A 134 -4.57 -8.18 3.99
C ASP A 134 -5.77 -8.15 3.04
N THR A 135 -6.06 -6.97 2.48
CA THR A 135 -7.14 -6.80 1.50
C THR A 135 -6.87 -7.59 0.22
N TRP A 136 -5.63 -7.55 -0.29
CA TRP A 136 -5.25 -8.33 -1.46
C TRP A 136 -5.45 -9.84 -1.20
N ALA A 137 -4.95 -10.35 -0.07
CA ALA A 137 -5.09 -11.76 0.30
C ALA A 137 -6.56 -12.19 0.43
N THR A 138 -7.37 -11.34 1.09
CA THR A 138 -8.80 -11.60 1.28
C THR A 138 -9.54 -11.62 -0.05
N LEU A 139 -9.28 -10.65 -0.95
CA LEU A 139 -9.92 -10.61 -2.26
C LEU A 139 -9.50 -11.80 -3.14
N ALA A 140 -8.23 -12.18 -3.11
CA ALA A 140 -7.76 -13.36 -3.84
C ALA A 140 -8.47 -14.63 -3.35
N SER A 141 -8.66 -14.78 -2.03
CA SER A 141 -9.42 -15.91 -1.46
C SER A 141 -10.90 -15.88 -1.85
N VAL A 142 -11.54 -14.69 -1.87
CA VAL A 142 -12.94 -14.53 -2.33
C VAL A 142 -13.11 -14.87 -3.81
N LEU A 143 -12.04 -14.73 -4.60
CA LEU A 143 -11.99 -15.10 -6.02
C LEU A 143 -11.52 -16.55 -6.23
N ASP A 144 -11.58 -17.38 -5.21
CA ASP A 144 -11.24 -18.81 -5.24
C ASP A 144 -9.79 -19.10 -5.66
N VAL A 145 -8.87 -18.15 -5.45
CA VAL A 145 -7.43 -18.41 -5.65
C VAL A 145 -6.95 -19.37 -4.56
N PRO A 146 -6.29 -20.50 -4.91
CA PRO A 146 -5.84 -21.47 -3.91
C PRO A 146 -4.94 -20.85 -2.84
N GLU A 147 -5.12 -21.27 -1.57
CA GLU A 147 -4.38 -20.74 -0.42
C GLU A 147 -2.85 -20.83 -0.60
N ASP A 148 -2.36 -21.92 -1.18
CA ASP A 148 -0.93 -22.10 -1.46
C ASP A 148 -0.42 -21.09 -2.47
N THR A 149 -1.24 -20.72 -3.47
CA THR A 149 -0.91 -19.68 -4.45
C THR A 149 -0.86 -18.31 -3.77
N ILE A 150 -1.83 -17.99 -2.91
CA ILE A 150 -1.84 -16.76 -2.10
C ILE A 150 -0.60 -16.72 -1.20
N ALA A 151 -0.30 -17.82 -0.51
CA ALA A 151 0.88 -17.93 0.35
C ALA A 151 2.20 -17.71 -0.43
N ALA A 152 2.31 -18.32 -1.61
CA ALA A 152 3.47 -18.16 -2.48
C ALA A 152 3.62 -16.70 -2.94
N ALA A 153 2.54 -16.06 -3.39
CA ALA A 153 2.50 -14.67 -3.82
C ALA A 153 2.89 -13.71 -2.69
N LEU A 154 2.41 -13.97 -1.48
CA LEU A 154 2.77 -13.21 -0.29
C LEU A 154 4.17 -13.57 0.27
N GLY A 155 4.80 -14.62 -0.25
CA GLY A 155 6.11 -15.09 0.19
C GLY A 155 6.14 -15.73 1.56
N HIS A 156 5.03 -16.30 1.97
CA HIS A 156 4.97 -17.09 3.17
C HIS A 156 5.66 -18.44 2.95
N GLY A 157 6.42 -18.92 3.92
CA GLY A 157 6.90 -20.30 3.93
C GLY A 157 5.74 -21.28 4.21
N LYS A 158 5.99 -22.58 4.11
CA LYS A 158 4.99 -23.67 4.27
C LYS A 158 4.23 -23.71 5.60
N LYS A 159 4.33 -22.72 6.48
CA LYS A 159 3.58 -22.64 7.75
C LYS A 159 2.37 -21.71 7.58
N ASN A 160 1.21 -22.20 8.01
CA ASN A 160 -0.15 -21.67 8.16
C ASN A 160 -0.38 -20.15 8.44
N VAL A 161 0.55 -19.27 8.08
CA VAL A 161 0.43 -17.82 8.34
C VAL A 161 -0.63 -17.19 7.42
N THR A 162 -0.88 -17.77 6.25
CA THR A 162 -1.85 -17.26 5.27
C THR A 162 -3.27 -17.28 5.81
N LYS A 163 -3.63 -18.29 6.61
CA LYS A 163 -4.96 -18.40 7.23
C LYS A 163 -5.32 -17.20 8.10
N SER A 164 -4.36 -16.61 8.79
CA SER A 164 -4.61 -15.44 9.63
C SER A 164 -5.00 -14.19 8.84
N TYR A 165 -4.63 -14.09 7.55
CA TYR A 165 -5.01 -12.98 6.66
C TYR A 165 -6.39 -13.18 6.02
N ILE A 166 -6.79 -14.44 5.81
CA ILE A 166 -8.04 -14.80 5.13
C ILE A 166 -9.23 -14.83 6.10
N SER A 167 -9.01 -15.14 7.37
CA SER A 167 -10.08 -15.42 8.34
C SER A 167 -10.85 -14.18 8.84
N PHE A 168 -10.51 -12.98 8.42
CA PHE A 168 -11.09 -11.75 9.01
C PHE A 168 -12.46 -11.32 8.44
N ASN A 169 -13.02 -11.96 7.41
CA ASN A 169 -14.23 -11.49 6.75
C ASN A 169 -15.25 -12.57 6.33
N MET A 170 -15.31 -13.69 7.03
CA MET A 170 -16.43 -14.62 6.86
C MET A 170 -17.38 -14.57 8.07
N LYS A 171 -17.95 -13.40 8.33
CA LYS A 171 -19.17 -13.22 9.14
C LYS A 171 -20.05 -12.17 8.52
#